data_868c3a76b75c725de8e01cd76f755e7e
#
_entry.id   868c3a76b75c725de8e01cd76f755e7e
#
_cell.length_a   1.000
_cell.length_b   1.000
_cell.length_c   1.000
_cell.angle_alpha   90.00
_cell.angle_beta   90.00
_cell.angle_gamma   90.00
#
_symmetry.space_group_name_H-M   'P 1'
#
loop_
_entity.id
_entity.type
_entity.pdbx_description
1 polymer ?
#
loop_
_entity_poly.entity_id
_entity_poly.type
_entity_poly.pdbx_seq_one_letter_code
_entity_poly.pdbx_strand_id
1 'polypeptide(L)'
;MKKEQKNTPIALWTGSDRVLDEILNSVTVILRSGGCSWNRCLMCQYRHERYHDLSTDELILAMNEQLEVLAASISEHDPSLVKIYTSGTFFDDLEVPPVVREKIATLCKGRILTVECRGDYVDYEKVAAYRNLLQDESGKGGLIIAIGLETSSDLIREKCIDKGLSFAQYISASADIRRAGGLVKTYLLYKPAYVTEREAYEDMSSSVQDILPHTDLISMNPCSVQRHTVVERLWRQGSYRPPYLWSVAKVLAEAPVHITCDPLGGGQKRGAHNCGTCDQMILDAIREYNLNGDQELIRSVLDISCTCKKEWEFVMKHEQPYAMPLTS
;
A
#
# COMPACT_ATOMS: atom_id res chain seq x y z
N MET A 1 -15.57 14.44 -27.39
CA MET A 1 -14.74 13.31 -27.80
C MET A 1 -14.24 12.64 -26.52
N LYS A 2 -14.76 11.44 -26.19
CA LYS A 2 -14.15 10.60 -25.14
C LYS A 2 -12.74 10.25 -25.65
N LYS A 3 -11.67 10.58 -24.91
CA LYS A 3 -10.33 10.07 -25.19
C LYS A 3 -10.45 8.56 -25.11
N GLU A 4 -10.12 7.85 -26.20
CA GLU A 4 -9.92 6.40 -26.15
C GLU A 4 -8.95 6.11 -25.01
N GLN A 5 -9.43 5.41 -23.99
CA GLN A 5 -8.56 4.92 -22.94
C GLN A 5 -7.73 3.81 -23.55
N LYS A 6 -6.40 4.01 -23.62
CA LYS A 6 -5.49 2.97 -24.10
C LYS A 6 -5.58 1.76 -23.17
N ASN A 7 -5.74 0.57 -23.71
CA ASN A 7 -5.73 -0.70 -22.98
C ASN A 7 -4.29 -1.11 -22.62
N THR A 8 -3.53 -0.17 -22.02
CA THR A 8 -2.18 -0.41 -21.51
C THR A 8 -2.19 -0.23 -19.99
N PRO A 9 -1.31 -0.91 -19.25
CA PRO A 9 -1.15 -0.69 -17.82
C PRO A 9 -0.96 0.80 -17.50
N ILE A 10 -1.40 1.21 -16.32
CA ILE A 10 -1.17 2.58 -15.80
C ILE A 10 0.33 2.81 -15.62
N ALA A 11 1.02 1.80 -15.08
CA ALA A 11 2.48 1.77 -14.93
C ALA A 11 2.99 0.33 -14.93
N LEU A 12 4.24 0.15 -15.36
CA LEU A 12 4.98 -1.11 -15.26
C LEU A 12 6.46 -0.76 -15.05
N TRP A 13 7.12 -1.45 -14.11
CA TRP A 13 8.55 -1.30 -13.86
C TRP A 13 9.16 -2.56 -13.26
N THR A 14 10.47 -2.68 -13.36
CA THR A 14 11.28 -3.72 -12.73
C THR A 14 12.03 -3.17 -11.53
N GLY A 15 12.38 -4.04 -10.60
CA GLY A 15 13.12 -3.65 -9.40
C GLY A 15 13.57 -4.84 -8.57
N SER A 16 13.90 -4.54 -7.33
CA SER A 16 14.16 -5.53 -6.29
C SER A 16 13.34 -5.21 -5.06
N ASP A 17 12.79 -6.22 -4.46
CA ASP A 17 11.96 -6.11 -3.25
C ASP A 17 12.42 -7.11 -2.20
N ARG A 18 12.37 -6.72 -0.93
CA ARG A 18 12.56 -7.61 0.20
C ARG A 18 11.26 -8.32 0.53
N VAL A 19 11.29 -9.63 0.54
CA VAL A 19 10.20 -10.50 1.03
C VAL A 19 10.76 -11.36 2.15
N LEU A 20 10.30 -11.12 3.38
CA LEU A 20 10.91 -11.70 4.59
C LEU A 20 12.42 -11.37 4.63
N ASP A 21 13.27 -12.37 4.56
CA ASP A 21 14.73 -12.22 4.62
C ASP A 21 15.42 -12.30 3.25
N GLU A 22 14.65 -12.40 2.16
CA GLU A 22 15.17 -12.52 0.80
C GLU A 22 14.96 -11.25 -0.01
N ILE A 23 15.94 -10.91 -0.83
CA ILE A 23 15.82 -9.86 -1.85
C ILE A 23 15.54 -10.53 -3.18
N LEU A 24 14.39 -10.25 -3.75
CA LEU A 24 13.90 -10.84 -4.98
C LEU A 24 13.88 -9.82 -6.12
N ASN A 25 14.26 -10.24 -7.33
CA ASN A 25 14.00 -9.46 -8.53
C ASN A 25 12.49 -9.44 -8.80
N SER A 26 11.97 -8.29 -9.16
CA SER A 26 10.53 -8.08 -9.27
C SER A 26 10.11 -7.35 -10.54
N VAL A 27 8.89 -7.68 -10.99
CA VAL A 27 8.12 -6.89 -11.94
C VAL A 27 6.88 -6.39 -11.21
N THR A 28 6.64 -5.09 -11.29
CA THR A 28 5.45 -4.46 -10.72
C THR A 28 4.61 -3.87 -11.85
N VAL A 29 3.31 -4.14 -11.82
CA VAL A 29 2.36 -3.56 -12.76
C VAL A 29 1.17 -2.96 -12.03
N ILE A 30 0.70 -1.80 -12.48
CA ILE A 30 -0.58 -1.21 -12.08
C ILE A 30 -1.54 -1.39 -13.24
N LEU A 31 -2.53 -2.27 -13.07
CA LEU A 31 -3.55 -2.52 -14.07
C LEU A 31 -4.74 -1.57 -13.88
N ARG A 32 -5.26 -1.09 -15.00
CA ARG A 32 -6.58 -0.45 -14.99
C ARG A 32 -7.64 -1.54 -14.94
N SER A 33 -8.51 -1.48 -13.93
CA SER A 33 -9.52 -2.48 -13.62
C SER A 33 -10.93 -1.89 -13.63
N GLY A 34 -11.93 -2.67 -13.23
CA GLY A 34 -13.31 -2.22 -13.03
C GLY A 34 -13.48 -1.23 -11.87
N GLY A 35 -12.49 -1.16 -10.99
CA GLY A 35 -12.43 -0.20 -9.88
C GLY A 35 -12.99 -0.75 -8.56
N CYS A 36 -12.52 -0.16 -7.47
CA CYS A 36 -12.90 -0.54 -6.11
C CYS A 36 -14.39 -0.29 -5.84
N SER A 37 -15.12 -1.33 -5.44
CA SER A 37 -16.55 -1.25 -5.11
C SER A 37 -16.84 -0.37 -3.89
N TRP A 38 -15.92 -0.26 -2.93
CA TRP A 38 -16.08 0.62 -1.76
C TRP A 38 -16.01 2.09 -2.12
N ASN A 39 -14.96 2.50 -2.83
CA ASN A 39 -14.81 3.82 -3.46
C ASN A 39 -15.08 5.06 -2.56
N ARG A 40 -14.88 5.00 -1.24
CA ARG A 40 -15.22 6.07 -0.28
C ARG A 40 -14.03 6.64 0.49
N CYS A 41 -12.87 5.95 0.48
CA CYS A 41 -11.71 6.35 1.28
C CYS A 41 -11.32 7.82 1.02
N LEU A 42 -11.16 8.59 2.12
CA LEU A 42 -10.99 10.05 2.07
C LEU A 42 -9.70 10.52 1.38
N MET A 43 -8.67 9.66 1.34
CA MET A 43 -7.36 9.94 0.74
C MET A 43 -7.18 9.36 -0.67
N CYS A 44 -8.07 8.47 -1.13
CA CYS A 44 -7.82 7.64 -2.31
C CYS A 44 -8.32 8.30 -3.60
N GLN A 45 -7.41 8.43 -4.60
CA GLN A 45 -7.76 8.89 -5.95
C GLN A 45 -7.99 7.75 -6.95
N TYR A 46 -7.62 6.50 -6.63
CA TYR A 46 -7.63 5.36 -7.56
C TYR A 46 -9.01 5.08 -8.15
N ARG A 47 -10.09 5.55 -7.49
CA ARG A 47 -11.45 5.56 -8.05
C ARG A 47 -11.58 6.27 -9.39
N HIS A 48 -10.63 7.13 -9.76
CA HIS A 48 -10.61 7.86 -11.03
C HIS A 48 -9.73 7.19 -12.08
N GLU A 49 -9.01 6.14 -11.71
CA GLU A 49 -8.07 5.42 -12.57
C GLU A 49 -8.65 4.12 -13.14
N ARG A 50 -9.94 3.86 -12.91
CA ARG A 50 -10.67 2.68 -13.38
C ARG A 50 -11.21 2.86 -14.79
N TYR A 51 -11.62 1.77 -15.42
CA TYR A 51 -12.51 1.82 -16.57
C TYR A 51 -13.91 2.28 -16.15
N HIS A 52 -14.56 3.03 -17.02
CA HIS A 52 -15.93 3.51 -16.83
C HIS A 52 -16.80 2.95 -17.93
N ASP A 53 -18.00 2.52 -17.54
CA ASP A 53 -19.08 2.14 -18.48
C ASP A 53 -18.73 0.97 -19.42
N LEU A 54 -17.79 0.08 -19.04
CA LEU A 54 -17.53 -1.15 -19.77
C LEU A 54 -18.46 -2.28 -19.28
N SER A 55 -18.93 -3.10 -20.22
CA SER A 55 -19.50 -4.41 -19.90
C SER A 55 -18.40 -5.35 -19.36
N THR A 56 -18.80 -6.46 -18.74
CA THR A 56 -17.83 -7.45 -18.24
C THR A 56 -16.94 -7.99 -19.36
N ASP A 57 -17.48 -8.25 -20.55
CA ASP A 57 -16.70 -8.77 -21.69
C ASP A 57 -15.70 -7.74 -22.19
N GLU A 58 -16.10 -6.45 -22.27
CA GLU A 58 -15.19 -5.37 -22.65
C GLU A 58 -14.08 -5.17 -21.60
N LEU A 59 -14.40 -5.29 -20.31
CA LEU A 59 -13.41 -5.23 -19.23
C LEU A 59 -12.40 -6.37 -19.34
N ILE A 60 -12.88 -7.60 -19.55
CA ILE A 60 -12.02 -8.78 -19.76
C ILE A 60 -11.07 -8.57 -20.94
N LEU A 61 -11.58 -8.08 -22.08
CA LEU A 61 -10.77 -7.80 -23.25
C LEU A 61 -9.70 -6.74 -22.93
N ALA A 62 -10.10 -5.61 -22.36
CA ALA A 62 -9.21 -4.51 -22.01
C ALA A 62 -8.12 -4.91 -20.99
N MET A 63 -8.47 -5.74 -20.02
CA MET A 63 -7.49 -6.26 -19.06
C MET A 63 -6.56 -7.28 -19.71
N ASN A 64 -7.07 -8.14 -20.59
CA ASN A 64 -6.23 -9.09 -21.31
C ASN A 64 -5.15 -8.42 -22.17
N GLU A 65 -5.46 -7.29 -22.82
CA GLU A 65 -4.45 -6.51 -23.58
C GLU A 65 -3.34 -5.96 -22.65
N GLN A 66 -3.69 -5.55 -21.43
CA GLN A 66 -2.69 -5.15 -20.43
C GLN A 66 -1.82 -6.35 -19.97
N LEU A 67 -2.42 -7.53 -19.86
CA LEU A 67 -1.69 -8.74 -19.48
C LEU A 67 -0.69 -9.21 -20.55
N GLU A 68 -0.89 -8.88 -21.83
CA GLU A 68 0.14 -9.14 -22.86
C GLU A 68 1.41 -8.30 -22.61
N VAL A 69 1.25 -7.05 -22.15
CA VAL A 69 2.39 -6.19 -21.78
C VAL A 69 3.12 -6.77 -20.56
N LEU A 70 2.37 -7.25 -19.55
CA LEU A 70 2.95 -7.90 -18.38
C LEU A 70 3.68 -9.20 -18.78
N ALA A 71 3.08 -10.03 -19.65
CA ALA A 71 3.66 -11.29 -20.12
C ALA A 71 5.01 -11.07 -20.82
N ALA A 72 5.10 -10.05 -21.68
CA ALA A 72 6.34 -9.66 -22.32
C ALA A 72 7.43 -9.29 -21.29
N SER A 73 7.08 -8.49 -20.29
CA SER A 73 8.01 -8.10 -19.23
C SER A 73 8.45 -9.29 -18.36
N ILE A 74 7.53 -10.21 -18.03
CA ILE A 74 7.87 -11.43 -17.29
C ILE A 74 8.84 -12.31 -18.11
N SER A 75 8.60 -12.45 -19.43
CA SER A 75 9.47 -13.22 -20.32
C SER A 75 10.86 -12.62 -20.46
N GLU A 76 10.96 -11.29 -20.48
CA GLU A 76 12.23 -10.57 -20.64
C GLU A 76 13.09 -10.60 -19.37
N HIS A 77 12.48 -10.46 -18.19
CA HIS A 77 13.20 -10.23 -16.94
C HIS A 77 13.21 -11.42 -15.99
N ASP A 78 12.43 -12.45 -16.25
CA ASP A 78 12.25 -13.67 -15.43
C ASP A 78 12.20 -13.38 -13.92
N PRO A 79 11.21 -12.57 -13.44
CA PRO A 79 11.15 -12.16 -12.06
C PRO A 79 10.78 -13.31 -11.14
N SER A 80 11.37 -13.35 -9.94
CA SER A 80 10.94 -14.25 -8.85
C SER A 80 9.66 -13.76 -8.17
N LEU A 81 9.42 -12.44 -8.23
CA LEU A 81 8.26 -11.77 -7.63
C LEU A 81 7.52 -10.94 -8.69
N VAL A 82 6.22 -11.15 -8.81
CA VAL A 82 5.32 -10.31 -9.60
C VAL A 82 4.36 -9.60 -8.67
N LYS A 83 4.27 -8.27 -8.78
CA LYS A 83 3.33 -7.46 -7.99
C LYS A 83 2.28 -6.86 -8.92
N ILE A 84 1.02 -7.18 -8.68
CA ILE A 84 -0.10 -6.67 -9.46
C ILE A 84 -0.98 -5.79 -8.57
N TYR A 85 -1.00 -4.53 -8.92
CA TYR A 85 -1.83 -3.52 -8.28
C TYR A 85 -2.99 -3.14 -9.19
N THR A 86 -4.14 -2.89 -8.56
CA THR A 86 -5.36 -2.44 -9.24
C THR A 86 -5.94 -1.24 -8.49
N SER A 87 -7.26 -1.13 -8.40
CA SER A 87 -7.89 -0.11 -7.56
C SER A 87 -8.05 -0.55 -6.09
N GLY A 88 -7.62 -1.77 -5.74
CA GLY A 88 -7.48 -2.22 -4.36
C GLY A 88 -8.21 -3.50 -3.96
N THR A 89 -8.87 -4.25 -4.88
CA THR A 89 -9.62 -5.46 -4.50
C THR A 89 -9.54 -6.55 -5.58
N PHE A 90 -8.43 -7.27 -5.58
CA PHE A 90 -8.16 -8.32 -6.57
C PHE A 90 -9.22 -9.43 -6.61
N PHE A 91 -9.83 -9.80 -5.48
CA PHE A 91 -10.86 -10.85 -5.41
C PHE A 91 -12.30 -10.34 -5.56
N ASP A 92 -12.50 -9.07 -5.92
CA ASP A 92 -13.80 -8.56 -6.36
C ASP A 92 -13.99 -8.88 -7.85
N ASP A 93 -15.01 -9.66 -8.18
CA ASP A 93 -15.31 -10.10 -9.55
C ASP A 93 -15.66 -8.93 -10.48
N LEU A 94 -16.16 -7.82 -9.91
CA LEU A 94 -16.44 -6.59 -10.64
C LEU A 94 -15.18 -5.76 -10.92
N GLU A 95 -14.15 -5.89 -10.08
CA GLU A 95 -12.87 -5.21 -10.27
C GLU A 95 -11.95 -6.00 -11.17
N VAL A 96 -11.77 -7.30 -10.89
CA VAL A 96 -10.92 -8.22 -11.66
C VAL A 96 -11.72 -9.50 -11.94
N PRO A 97 -12.29 -9.67 -13.13
CA PRO A 97 -13.09 -10.85 -13.46
C PRO A 97 -12.33 -12.17 -13.24
N PRO A 98 -13.02 -13.26 -12.84
CA PRO A 98 -12.40 -14.55 -12.54
C PRO A 98 -11.47 -15.07 -13.65
N VAL A 99 -11.91 -14.99 -14.91
CA VAL A 99 -11.12 -15.44 -16.07
C VAL A 99 -9.82 -14.65 -16.23
N VAL A 100 -9.80 -13.37 -15.85
CA VAL A 100 -8.60 -12.53 -15.87
C VAL A 100 -7.66 -12.97 -14.74
N ARG A 101 -8.18 -13.28 -13.55
CA ARG A 101 -7.38 -13.81 -12.45
C ARG A 101 -6.73 -15.15 -12.79
N GLU A 102 -7.44 -16.05 -13.48
CA GLU A 102 -6.89 -17.33 -13.95
C GLU A 102 -5.75 -17.15 -14.95
N LYS A 103 -5.88 -16.18 -15.88
CA LYS A 103 -4.80 -15.81 -16.79
C LYS A 103 -3.59 -15.25 -16.04
N ILE A 104 -3.83 -14.40 -15.04
CA ILE A 104 -2.76 -13.89 -14.14
C ILE A 104 -2.06 -15.04 -13.43
N ALA A 105 -2.80 -15.98 -12.86
CA ALA A 105 -2.21 -17.15 -12.20
C ALA A 105 -1.33 -17.98 -13.16
N THR A 106 -1.79 -18.16 -14.39
CA THR A 106 -1.02 -18.86 -15.44
C THR A 106 0.29 -18.14 -15.76
N LEU A 107 0.27 -16.81 -15.91
CA LEU A 107 1.47 -15.99 -16.18
C LEU A 107 2.47 -16.00 -15.01
N CYS A 108 1.95 -16.09 -13.78
CA CYS A 108 2.76 -16.05 -12.56
C CYS A 108 3.09 -17.43 -12.00
N LYS A 109 2.78 -18.51 -12.72
CA LYS A 109 3.00 -19.88 -12.25
C LYS A 109 4.48 -20.12 -11.91
N GLY A 110 4.74 -20.71 -10.73
CA GLY A 110 6.08 -20.94 -10.22
C GLY A 110 6.77 -19.71 -9.60
N ARG A 111 6.09 -18.55 -9.57
CA ARG A 111 6.60 -17.28 -9.00
C ARG A 111 5.82 -16.89 -7.74
N ILE A 112 6.37 -15.96 -6.97
CA ILE A 112 5.61 -15.30 -5.91
C ILE A 112 4.78 -14.19 -6.53
N LEU A 113 3.48 -14.22 -6.28
CA LEU A 113 2.54 -13.17 -6.70
C LEU A 113 2.09 -12.35 -5.50
N THR A 114 2.22 -11.03 -5.58
CA THR A 114 1.60 -10.09 -4.63
C THR A 114 0.39 -9.42 -5.29
N VAL A 115 -0.74 -9.44 -4.59
CA VAL A 115 -1.98 -8.74 -4.99
C VAL A 115 -2.54 -7.94 -3.84
N GLU A 116 -3.28 -6.86 -4.15
CA GLU A 116 -4.00 -6.07 -3.14
C GLU A 116 -5.45 -6.53 -3.03
N CYS A 117 -5.93 -6.65 -1.80
CA CYS A 117 -7.32 -7.01 -1.57
C CYS A 117 -7.86 -6.34 -0.30
N ARG A 118 -9.13 -5.97 -0.33
CA ARG A 118 -9.86 -5.64 0.89
C ARG A 118 -10.16 -6.93 1.66
N GLY A 119 -10.07 -6.89 2.98
CA GLY A 119 -10.29 -8.07 3.82
C GLY A 119 -11.69 -8.68 3.72
N ASP A 120 -12.70 -7.88 3.38
CA ASP A 120 -14.08 -8.34 3.21
C ASP A 120 -14.33 -9.17 1.92
N TYR A 121 -13.34 -9.24 1.01
CA TYR A 121 -13.36 -10.11 -0.19
C TYR A 121 -12.46 -11.35 -0.06
N VAL A 122 -11.81 -11.52 1.08
CA VAL A 122 -10.91 -12.65 1.36
C VAL A 122 -11.68 -13.74 2.11
N ASP A 123 -11.61 -14.96 1.61
CA ASP A 123 -12.04 -16.19 2.29
C ASP A 123 -11.05 -17.32 2.01
N TYR A 124 -11.05 -18.34 2.88
CA TYR A 124 -10.13 -19.47 2.81
C TYR A 124 -10.19 -20.19 1.46
N GLU A 125 -11.38 -20.52 0.98
CA GLU A 125 -11.59 -21.34 -0.22
C GLU A 125 -11.04 -20.62 -1.45
N LYS A 126 -11.31 -19.34 -1.58
CA LYS A 126 -10.84 -18.48 -2.67
C LYS A 126 -9.33 -18.36 -2.70
N VAL A 127 -8.74 -18.11 -1.52
CA VAL A 127 -7.27 -17.98 -1.38
C VAL A 127 -6.58 -19.31 -1.65
N ALA A 128 -7.07 -20.43 -1.08
CA ALA A 128 -6.49 -21.76 -1.26
C ALA A 128 -6.57 -22.20 -2.74
N ALA A 129 -7.71 -22.02 -3.38
CA ALA A 129 -7.88 -22.34 -4.79
C ALA A 129 -6.92 -21.52 -5.67
N TYR A 130 -6.83 -20.20 -5.43
CA TYR A 130 -5.97 -19.33 -6.22
C TYR A 130 -4.49 -19.61 -6.00
N ARG A 131 -4.06 -19.86 -4.76
CA ARG A 131 -2.69 -20.26 -4.43
C ARG A 131 -2.29 -21.56 -5.15
N ASN A 132 -3.19 -22.55 -5.24
CA ASN A 132 -2.93 -23.80 -5.96
C ASN A 132 -2.69 -23.56 -7.46
N LEU A 133 -3.37 -22.60 -8.10
CA LEU A 133 -3.13 -22.24 -9.49
C LEU A 133 -1.73 -21.66 -9.74
N LEU A 134 -1.12 -21.03 -8.73
CA LEU A 134 0.23 -20.45 -8.83
C LEU A 134 1.34 -21.51 -8.72
N GLN A 135 1.06 -22.69 -8.20
CA GLN A 135 2.07 -23.73 -8.03
C GLN A 135 2.41 -24.40 -9.37
N ASP A 136 3.70 -24.54 -9.64
CA ASP A 136 4.20 -25.34 -10.74
C ASP A 136 4.29 -26.84 -10.35
N GLU A 137 4.78 -27.67 -11.26
CA GLU A 137 4.92 -29.12 -11.04
C GLU A 137 5.89 -29.48 -9.89
N SER A 138 6.80 -28.58 -9.54
CA SER A 138 7.72 -28.72 -8.42
C SER A 138 7.16 -28.20 -7.08
N GLY A 139 5.94 -27.64 -7.08
CA GLY A 139 5.32 -27.00 -5.94
C GLY A 139 5.84 -25.59 -5.65
N LYS A 140 6.62 -25.00 -6.56
CA LYS A 140 7.02 -23.58 -6.47
C LYS A 140 5.85 -22.69 -6.82
N GLY A 141 5.84 -21.51 -6.21
CA GLY A 141 4.80 -20.50 -6.38
C GLY A 141 4.23 -20.11 -5.04
N GLY A 142 4.00 -18.83 -4.85
CA GLY A 142 3.52 -18.27 -3.59
C GLY A 142 2.52 -17.14 -3.82
N LEU A 143 1.70 -16.88 -2.82
CA LEU A 143 0.72 -15.79 -2.85
C LEU A 143 0.91 -14.91 -1.63
N ILE A 144 1.12 -13.61 -1.87
CA ILE A 144 1.11 -12.57 -0.86
C ILE A 144 -0.15 -11.73 -1.09
N ILE A 145 -1.00 -11.62 -0.09
CA ILE A 145 -2.18 -10.76 -0.15
C ILE A 145 -1.93 -9.53 0.72
N ALA A 146 -1.88 -8.38 0.07
CA ALA A 146 -1.73 -7.10 0.73
C ALA A 146 -3.11 -6.55 1.13
N ILE A 147 -3.35 -6.43 2.43
CA ILE A 147 -4.60 -5.87 2.97
C ILE A 147 -4.38 -4.44 3.41
N GLY A 148 -5.14 -3.52 2.83
CA GLY A 148 -5.20 -2.13 3.29
C GLY A 148 -5.98 -2.01 4.59
N LEU A 149 -5.33 -2.24 5.73
CA LEU A 149 -5.91 -2.01 7.06
C LEU A 149 -5.89 -0.53 7.43
N GLU A 150 -4.81 0.16 7.10
CA GLU A 150 -4.49 1.58 7.32
C GLU A 150 -4.14 1.92 8.77
N THR A 151 -4.89 1.42 9.75
CA THR A 151 -4.68 1.56 11.20
C THR A 151 -5.42 0.44 11.93
N SER A 152 -4.95 0.02 13.11
CA SER A 152 -5.70 -0.92 13.98
C SER A 152 -6.89 -0.25 14.67
N SER A 153 -6.87 1.08 14.82
CA SER A 153 -7.95 1.85 15.43
C SER A 153 -9.18 1.91 14.52
N ASP A 154 -10.26 1.22 14.92
CA ASP A 154 -11.55 1.28 14.20
C ASP A 154 -12.08 2.70 14.12
N LEU A 155 -11.88 3.50 15.18
CA LEU A 155 -12.33 4.88 15.23
C LEU A 155 -11.62 5.77 14.18
N ILE A 156 -10.28 5.72 14.12
CA ILE A 156 -9.50 6.46 13.13
C ILE A 156 -9.84 5.96 11.72
N ARG A 157 -9.97 4.64 11.54
CA ARG A 157 -10.28 4.05 10.25
C ARG A 157 -11.66 4.46 9.74
N GLU A 158 -12.66 4.55 10.63
CA GLU A 158 -14.00 5.00 10.27
C GLU A 158 -14.05 6.52 10.01
N LYS A 159 -13.52 7.33 10.92
CA LYS A 159 -13.70 8.79 10.90
C LYS A 159 -12.68 9.53 10.02
N CYS A 160 -11.44 9.05 9.97
CA CYS A 160 -10.36 9.76 9.29
C CYS A 160 -10.00 9.15 7.92
N ILE A 161 -10.51 7.95 7.62
CA ILE A 161 -10.19 7.23 6.37
C ILE A 161 -11.45 6.83 5.60
N ASP A 162 -12.55 6.46 6.27
CA ASP A 162 -13.78 5.87 5.72
C ASP A 162 -13.48 4.58 4.92
N LYS A 163 -12.77 3.63 5.54
CA LYS A 163 -12.32 2.40 4.89
C LYS A 163 -13.41 1.33 4.78
N GLY A 164 -14.40 1.31 5.70
CA GLY A 164 -15.47 0.31 5.75
C GLY A 164 -14.96 -1.12 5.98
N LEU A 165 -13.93 -1.28 6.79
CA LEU A 165 -13.36 -2.55 7.22
C LEU A 165 -13.08 -2.44 8.71
N SER A 166 -13.53 -3.38 9.54
CA SER A 166 -13.18 -3.42 10.97
C SER A 166 -11.87 -4.16 11.22
N PHE A 167 -11.24 -3.90 12.38
CA PHE A 167 -10.03 -4.63 12.78
C PHE A 167 -10.33 -6.14 12.94
N ALA A 168 -11.51 -6.51 13.45
CA ALA A 168 -11.93 -7.90 13.55
C ALA A 168 -12.05 -8.59 12.17
N GLN A 169 -12.58 -7.90 11.16
CA GLN A 169 -12.63 -8.42 9.79
C GLN A 169 -11.22 -8.62 9.20
N TYR A 170 -10.29 -7.70 9.48
CA TYR A 170 -8.90 -7.85 9.08
C TYR A 170 -8.25 -9.09 9.72
N ILE A 171 -8.45 -9.32 11.04
CA ILE A 171 -7.94 -10.51 11.73
C ILE A 171 -8.48 -11.80 11.10
N SER A 172 -9.78 -11.85 10.81
CA SER A 172 -10.40 -13.02 10.15
C SER A 172 -9.80 -13.28 8.78
N ALA A 173 -9.69 -12.23 7.93
CA ALA A 173 -9.08 -12.35 6.61
C ALA A 173 -7.62 -12.80 6.66
N SER A 174 -6.84 -12.27 7.61
CA SER A 174 -5.44 -12.65 7.83
C SER A 174 -5.31 -14.12 8.24
N ALA A 175 -6.21 -14.61 9.11
CA ALA A 175 -6.25 -16.01 9.50
C ALA A 175 -6.58 -16.93 8.31
N ASP A 176 -7.52 -16.54 7.46
CA ASP A 176 -7.91 -17.31 6.27
C ASP A 176 -6.76 -17.38 5.25
N ILE A 177 -6.06 -16.27 5.00
CA ILE A 177 -4.89 -16.24 4.11
C ILE A 177 -3.81 -17.20 4.61
N ARG A 178 -3.45 -17.11 5.88
CA ARG A 178 -2.39 -17.96 6.48
C ARG A 178 -2.79 -19.43 6.50
N ARG A 179 -4.03 -19.75 6.87
CA ARG A 179 -4.57 -21.11 6.83
C ARG A 179 -4.52 -21.70 5.41
N ALA A 180 -4.73 -20.90 4.39
CA ALA A 180 -4.60 -21.28 2.98
C ALA A 180 -3.13 -21.36 2.49
N GLY A 181 -2.15 -21.07 3.35
CA GLY A 181 -0.72 -21.08 3.03
C GLY A 181 -0.22 -19.88 2.26
N GLY A 182 -0.97 -18.78 2.23
CA GLY A 182 -0.54 -17.48 1.75
C GLY A 182 0.18 -16.66 2.82
N LEU A 183 0.84 -15.58 2.41
CA LEU A 183 1.43 -14.58 3.31
C LEU A 183 0.55 -13.33 3.35
N VAL A 184 0.43 -12.75 4.53
CA VAL A 184 -0.28 -11.50 4.77
C VAL A 184 0.69 -10.34 4.72
N LYS A 185 0.48 -9.37 3.82
CA LYS A 185 1.12 -8.07 3.86
C LYS A 185 0.12 -7.03 4.33
N THR A 186 0.44 -6.29 5.38
CA THR A 186 -0.47 -5.26 5.91
C THR A 186 0.00 -3.88 5.49
N TYR A 187 -0.89 -3.12 4.84
CA TYR A 187 -0.69 -1.70 4.59
C TYR A 187 -1.22 -0.87 5.75
N LEU A 188 -0.36 0.01 6.25
CA LEU A 188 -0.68 1.02 7.24
C LEU A 188 -0.49 2.41 6.63
N LEU A 189 -1.39 3.34 6.94
CA LEU A 189 -1.37 4.72 6.45
C LEU A 189 -0.89 5.65 7.57
N TYR A 190 0.27 6.26 7.40
CA TYR A 190 0.78 7.21 8.37
C TYR A 190 0.15 8.60 8.17
N LYS A 191 -0.42 9.14 9.24
CA LYS A 191 -1.06 10.47 9.30
C LYS A 191 -2.20 10.65 8.29
N PRO A 192 -3.32 9.92 8.43
CA PRO A 192 -4.54 10.22 7.68
C PRO A 192 -5.06 11.64 8.00
N ALA A 193 -6.15 12.06 7.33
CA ALA A 193 -6.81 13.32 7.63
C ALA A 193 -7.23 13.40 9.11
N TYR A 194 -7.26 14.61 9.65
CA TYR A 194 -7.79 14.96 10.98
C TYR A 194 -6.98 14.46 12.20
N VAL A 195 -5.81 13.89 12.02
CA VAL A 195 -4.90 13.53 13.12
C VAL A 195 -3.68 14.45 13.13
N THR A 196 -3.20 14.79 14.32
CA THR A 196 -1.94 15.53 14.54
C THR A 196 -0.74 14.65 14.22
N GLU A 197 0.45 15.24 14.10
CA GLU A 197 1.69 14.51 13.88
C GLU A 197 1.98 13.52 15.02
N ARG A 198 1.69 13.92 16.27
CA ARG A 198 1.88 13.06 17.45
C ARG A 198 0.88 11.92 17.49
N GLU A 199 -0.42 12.20 17.29
CA GLU A 199 -1.45 11.18 17.26
C GLU A 199 -1.19 10.15 16.16
N ALA A 200 -0.72 10.59 14.98
CA ALA A 200 -0.32 9.70 13.89
C ALA A 200 0.85 8.79 14.28
N TYR A 201 1.83 9.32 15.01
CA TYR A 201 2.93 8.52 15.52
C TYR A 201 2.48 7.49 16.55
N GLU A 202 1.64 7.90 17.51
CA GLU A 202 1.08 7.03 18.54
C GLU A 202 0.18 5.93 17.93
N ASP A 203 -0.69 6.29 17.00
CA ASP A 203 -1.56 5.35 16.26
C ASP A 203 -0.75 4.35 15.44
N MET A 204 0.27 4.81 14.71
CA MET A 204 1.13 3.92 13.92
C MET A 204 1.89 2.95 14.82
N SER A 205 2.46 3.43 15.92
CA SER A 205 3.20 2.59 16.88
C SER A 205 2.29 1.52 17.50
N SER A 206 1.06 1.90 17.89
CA SER A 206 0.06 0.96 18.41
C SER A 206 -0.39 -0.03 17.33
N SER A 207 -0.67 0.47 16.11
CA SER A 207 -1.11 -0.37 14.98
C SER A 207 -0.08 -1.42 14.61
N VAL A 208 1.21 -1.07 14.61
CA VAL A 208 2.29 -2.03 14.36
C VAL A 208 2.26 -3.15 15.42
N GLN A 209 2.14 -2.82 16.70
CA GLN A 209 2.08 -3.83 17.77
C GLN A 209 0.85 -4.74 17.64
N ASP A 210 -0.32 -4.16 17.36
CA ASP A 210 -1.59 -4.89 17.27
C ASP A 210 -1.61 -5.90 16.12
N ILE A 211 -0.93 -5.58 14.99
CA ILE A 211 -0.94 -6.46 13.82
C ILE A 211 0.15 -7.53 13.81
N LEU A 212 1.18 -7.45 14.66
CA LEU A 212 2.28 -8.42 14.68
C LEU A 212 1.82 -9.89 14.70
N PRO A 213 0.79 -10.29 15.47
CA PRO A 213 0.31 -11.68 15.46
C PRO A 213 -0.40 -12.07 14.15
N HIS A 214 -0.78 -11.11 13.31
CA HIS A 214 -1.70 -11.29 12.20
C HIS A 214 -1.08 -11.03 10.82
N THR A 215 0.17 -10.59 10.76
CA THR A 215 0.84 -10.22 9.50
C THR A 215 2.20 -10.88 9.36
N ASP A 216 2.66 -11.07 8.13
CA ASP A 216 3.99 -11.58 7.80
C ASP A 216 4.89 -10.45 7.28
N LEU A 217 4.29 -9.44 6.65
CA LEU A 217 4.97 -8.28 6.08
C LEU A 217 4.18 -7.00 6.42
N ILE A 218 4.88 -5.92 6.70
CA ILE A 218 4.28 -4.62 6.98
C ILE A 218 4.80 -3.59 5.97
N SER A 219 3.89 -2.77 5.44
CA SER A 219 4.25 -1.63 4.61
C SER A 219 3.56 -0.37 5.14
N MET A 220 4.35 0.64 5.49
CA MET A 220 3.86 1.94 5.91
C MET A 220 3.84 2.90 4.72
N ASN A 221 2.69 3.51 4.46
CA ASN A 221 2.50 4.49 3.43
C ASN A 221 2.25 5.87 4.06
N PRO A 222 3.21 6.79 4.05
CA PRO A 222 2.96 8.17 4.48
C PRO A 222 1.88 8.81 3.61
N CYS A 223 0.83 9.36 4.24
CA CYS A 223 -0.32 9.90 3.52
C CYS A 223 0.09 11.06 2.62
N SER A 224 -0.05 10.88 1.33
CA SER A 224 0.19 11.91 0.31
C SER A 224 -1.10 12.62 -0.09
N VAL A 225 -0.97 13.86 -0.56
CA VAL A 225 -2.11 14.66 -1.04
C VAL A 225 -2.45 14.28 -2.46
N GLN A 226 -3.34 13.31 -2.62
CA GLN A 226 -3.83 12.86 -3.92
C GLN A 226 -4.94 13.78 -4.44
N ARG A 227 -5.04 13.89 -5.79
CA ARG A 227 -6.02 14.78 -6.43
C ARG A 227 -7.46 14.32 -6.19
N HIS A 228 -8.39 15.26 -6.13
CA HIS A 228 -9.83 15.01 -6.00
C HIS A 228 -10.24 14.28 -4.71
N THR A 229 -9.43 14.42 -3.66
CA THR A 229 -9.66 13.79 -2.35
C THR A 229 -10.07 14.81 -1.29
N VAL A 230 -10.58 14.31 -0.15
CA VAL A 230 -10.84 15.15 1.02
C VAL A 230 -9.52 15.71 1.56
N VAL A 231 -8.46 14.89 1.56
CA VAL A 231 -7.10 15.31 1.98
C VAL A 231 -6.61 16.50 1.14
N GLU A 232 -6.81 16.48 -0.20
CA GLU A 232 -6.43 17.61 -1.05
C GLU A 232 -7.21 18.90 -0.67
N ARG A 233 -8.50 18.78 -0.38
CA ARG A 233 -9.32 19.93 0.03
C ARG A 233 -8.82 20.54 1.34
N LEU A 234 -8.54 19.71 2.34
CA LEU A 234 -7.97 20.14 3.62
C LEU A 234 -6.59 20.79 3.44
N TRP A 235 -5.73 20.19 2.63
CA TRP A 235 -4.42 20.73 2.32
C TRP A 235 -4.48 22.11 1.65
N ARG A 236 -5.38 22.29 0.68
CA ARG A 236 -5.59 23.60 0.02
C ARG A 236 -6.12 24.67 0.97
N GLN A 237 -6.84 24.28 2.01
CA GLN A 237 -7.35 25.15 3.06
C GLN A 237 -6.33 25.43 4.18
N GLY A 238 -5.14 24.83 4.12
CA GLY A 238 -4.14 24.93 5.19
C GLY A 238 -4.48 24.12 6.45
N SER A 239 -5.47 23.23 6.38
CA SER A 239 -5.94 22.40 7.51
C SER A 239 -5.34 20.98 7.52
N TYR A 240 -4.45 20.68 6.61
CA TYR A 240 -3.70 19.42 6.55
C TYR A 240 -2.30 19.69 6.00
N ARG A 241 -1.30 19.10 6.65
CA ARG A 241 0.07 18.99 6.18
C ARG A 241 0.44 17.52 6.06
N PRO A 242 1.04 17.05 4.94
CA PRO A 242 1.63 15.71 4.87
C PRO A 242 2.62 15.46 6.00
N PRO A 243 2.90 14.19 6.34
CA PRO A 243 3.82 13.84 7.42
C PRO A 243 5.19 14.51 7.30
N TYR A 244 5.85 14.75 8.43
CA TYR A 244 7.27 15.03 8.45
C TYR A 244 8.06 13.74 8.15
N LEU A 245 9.10 13.84 7.33
CA LEU A 245 10.03 12.71 7.13
C LEU A 245 10.77 12.33 8.42
N TRP A 246 10.91 13.27 9.38
CA TRP A 246 11.42 12.98 10.72
C TRP A 246 10.54 11.97 11.47
N SER A 247 9.23 12.14 11.40
CA SER A 247 8.30 11.20 12.01
C SER A 247 8.32 9.84 11.32
N VAL A 248 8.39 9.83 9.98
CA VAL A 248 8.51 8.59 9.20
C VAL A 248 9.77 7.83 9.62
N ALA A 249 10.92 8.50 9.65
CA ALA A 249 12.19 7.90 10.09
C ALA A 249 12.12 7.41 11.54
N LYS A 250 11.48 8.19 12.44
CA LYS A 250 11.31 7.79 13.85
C LYS A 250 10.50 6.50 13.99
N VAL A 251 9.38 6.36 13.27
CA VAL A 251 8.59 5.12 13.28
C VAL A 251 9.44 3.92 12.82
N LEU A 252 10.19 4.06 11.71
CA LEU A 252 11.02 2.99 11.19
C LEU A 252 12.18 2.62 12.13
N ALA A 253 12.79 3.63 12.77
CA ALA A 253 13.90 3.44 13.72
C ALA A 253 13.48 2.73 15.00
N GLU A 254 12.23 2.89 15.44
CA GLU A 254 11.71 2.35 16.69
C GLU A 254 10.82 1.10 16.49
N ALA A 255 10.55 0.73 15.24
CA ALA A 255 9.74 -0.44 14.94
C ALA A 255 10.39 -1.73 15.44
N PRO A 256 9.60 -2.67 16.03
CA PRO A 256 10.13 -3.95 16.54
C PRO A 256 10.47 -4.95 15.44
N VAL A 257 10.02 -4.70 14.22
CA VAL A 257 10.22 -5.53 13.03
C VAL A 257 10.50 -4.67 11.81
N HIS A 258 10.99 -5.27 10.74
CA HIS A 258 11.16 -4.58 9.46
C HIS A 258 9.81 -4.10 8.90
N ILE A 259 9.72 -2.82 8.56
CA ILE A 259 8.57 -2.19 7.93
C ILE A 259 9.04 -1.54 6.62
N THR A 260 8.59 -2.03 5.48
CA THR A 260 8.84 -1.31 4.23
C THR A 260 8.08 0.01 4.23
N CYS A 261 8.69 1.07 3.70
CA CYS A 261 8.07 2.39 3.63
C CYS A 261 8.18 2.95 2.22
N ASP A 262 7.03 3.29 1.62
CA ASP A 262 7.00 3.97 0.32
C ASP A 262 6.42 5.38 0.48
N PRO A 263 7.28 6.40 0.68
CA PRO A 263 6.85 7.78 0.81
C PRO A 263 6.55 8.38 -0.57
N LEU A 264 5.43 7.99 -1.19
CA LEU A 264 4.99 8.50 -2.49
C LEU A 264 5.01 10.04 -2.54
N GLY A 265 5.77 10.61 -3.46
CA GLY A 265 5.96 12.05 -3.58
C GLY A 265 6.80 12.65 -2.44
N GLY A 266 7.59 11.85 -1.75
CA GLY A 266 8.47 12.29 -0.67
C GLY A 266 9.41 13.43 -1.09
N GLY A 267 9.69 14.36 -0.17
CA GLY A 267 10.45 15.57 -0.43
C GLY A 267 9.68 16.66 -1.19
N GLN A 268 8.43 16.41 -1.59
CA GLN A 268 7.58 17.37 -2.28
C GLN A 268 6.43 17.82 -1.37
N LYS A 269 5.88 19.00 -1.63
CA LYS A 269 4.79 19.60 -0.83
C LYS A 269 3.54 18.72 -0.69
N ARG A 270 3.33 17.77 -1.60
CA ARG A 270 2.17 16.86 -1.59
C ARG A 270 2.47 15.49 -0.97
N GLY A 271 3.71 15.18 -0.67
CA GLY A 271 4.16 13.97 0.03
C GLY A 271 4.79 14.29 1.38
N ALA A 272 5.25 13.27 2.07
CA ALA A 272 6.01 13.44 3.30
C ALA A 272 7.27 14.28 3.03
N HIS A 273 7.47 15.35 3.78
CA HIS A 273 8.58 16.27 3.57
C HIS A 273 8.97 16.99 4.85
N ASN A 274 10.18 17.53 4.87
CA ASN A 274 10.68 18.43 5.90
C ASN A 274 10.85 19.85 5.33
N CYS A 275 12.09 20.33 5.23
CA CYS A 275 12.38 21.68 4.72
C CYS A 275 13.00 21.70 3.30
N GLY A 276 13.16 20.56 2.66
CA GLY A 276 13.84 20.42 1.38
C GLY A 276 15.36 20.16 1.51
N THR A 277 16.03 20.63 2.57
CA THR A 277 17.49 20.48 2.72
C THR A 277 17.88 19.06 3.17
N CYS A 278 17.14 18.47 4.14
CA CYS A 278 17.43 17.15 4.67
C CYS A 278 16.64 16.02 4.03
N ASP A 279 15.64 16.33 3.21
CA ASP A 279 14.65 15.39 2.71
C ASP A 279 15.29 14.27 1.89
N GLN A 280 16.18 14.61 0.95
CA GLN A 280 16.76 13.63 0.04
C GLN A 280 17.59 12.58 0.79
N MET A 281 18.36 13.00 1.79
CA MET A 281 19.18 12.10 2.60
C MET A 281 18.31 11.08 3.36
N ILE A 282 17.19 11.54 3.93
CA ILE A 282 16.24 10.66 4.64
C ILE A 282 15.57 9.69 3.65
N LEU A 283 15.16 10.16 2.48
CA LEU A 283 14.56 9.34 1.45
C LEU A 283 15.50 8.28 0.90
N ASP A 284 16.79 8.62 0.75
CA ASP A 284 17.82 7.66 0.31
C ASP A 284 18.03 6.57 1.35
N ALA A 285 18.09 6.94 2.63
CA ALA A 285 18.19 5.99 3.73
C ALA A 285 16.97 5.07 3.83
N ILE A 286 15.77 5.60 3.63
CA ILE A 286 14.53 4.78 3.60
C ILE A 286 14.57 3.78 2.44
N ARG A 287 15.02 4.20 1.24
CA ARG A 287 15.15 3.29 0.09
C ARG A 287 16.14 2.16 0.35
N GLU A 288 17.28 2.47 0.92
CA GLU A 288 18.29 1.47 1.26
C GLU A 288 17.78 0.53 2.37
N TYR A 289 17.19 1.07 3.42
CA TYR A 289 16.57 0.30 4.50
C TYR A 289 15.49 -0.67 4.00
N ASN A 290 14.66 -0.26 3.05
CA ASN A 290 13.63 -1.13 2.48
C ASN A 290 14.20 -2.43 1.90
N LEU A 291 15.42 -2.40 1.39
CA LEU A 291 16.08 -3.56 0.80
C LEU A 291 16.93 -4.33 1.83
N ASN A 292 17.80 -3.64 2.56
CA ASN A 292 18.76 -4.31 3.44
C ASN A 292 18.22 -4.59 4.86
N GLY A 293 17.15 -3.88 5.28
CA GLY A 293 16.59 -4.00 6.63
C GLY A 293 17.48 -3.39 7.73
N ASP A 294 18.50 -2.58 7.36
CA ASP A 294 19.43 -1.99 8.31
C ASP A 294 18.78 -0.84 9.09
N GLN A 295 18.29 -1.17 10.28
CA GLN A 295 17.64 -0.20 11.17
C GLN A 295 18.63 0.83 11.75
N GLU A 296 19.93 0.51 11.86
CA GLU A 296 20.93 1.47 12.33
C GLU A 296 21.11 2.60 11.31
N LEU A 297 20.99 2.31 10.02
CA LEU A 297 20.96 3.34 8.98
C LEU A 297 19.83 4.36 9.23
N ILE A 298 18.63 3.88 9.55
CA ILE A 298 17.49 4.77 9.84
C ILE A 298 17.69 5.52 11.16
N ARG A 299 18.28 4.88 12.18
CA ARG A 299 18.61 5.57 13.44
C ARG A 299 19.61 6.69 13.22
N SER A 300 20.64 6.46 12.42
CA SER A 300 21.66 7.48 12.11
C SER A 300 21.08 8.74 11.45
N VAL A 301 19.99 8.57 10.67
CA VAL A 301 19.28 9.70 10.05
C VAL A 301 18.67 10.62 11.11
N LEU A 302 18.24 10.09 12.24
CA LEU A 302 17.67 10.89 13.33
C LEU A 302 18.72 11.76 14.03
N ASP A 303 20.01 11.48 13.87
CA ASP A 303 21.12 12.28 14.43
C ASP A 303 21.54 13.45 13.53
N ILE A 304 20.98 13.53 12.31
CA ILE A 304 21.28 14.62 11.38
C ILE A 304 20.86 15.97 11.99
N SER A 305 21.78 16.92 11.95
CA SER A 305 21.49 18.29 12.36
C SER A 305 20.80 19.05 11.24
N CYS A 306 19.56 19.47 11.49
CA CYS A 306 18.81 20.36 10.59
C CYS A 306 17.93 21.29 11.43
N THR A 307 17.84 22.56 11.01
CA THR A 307 17.03 23.56 11.74
C THR A 307 15.54 23.20 11.81
N CYS A 308 15.01 22.53 10.77
CA CYS A 308 13.62 22.10 10.74
C CYS A 308 13.29 20.98 11.75
N LYS A 309 14.28 20.33 12.34
CA LYS A 309 14.04 19.33 13.38
C LYS A 309 13.44 19.95 14.64
N LYS A 310 13.88 21.15 14.99
CA LYS A 310 13.27 21.91 16.12
C LYS A 310 11.82 22.28 15.84
N GLU A 311 11.48 22.62 14.59
CA GLU A 311 10.10 22.86 14.19
C GLU A 311 9.26 21.58 14.32
N TRP A 312 9.76 20.45 13.81
CA TRP A 312 9.10 19.16 13.96
C TRP A 312 8.91 18.77 15.44
N GLU A 313 9.93 18.92 16.29
CA GLU A 313 9.83 18.66 17.74
C GLU A 313 8.78 19.55 18.40
N PHE A 314 8.68 20.80 17.98
CA PHE A 314 7.65 21.72 18.44
C PHE A 314 6.24 21.27 18.00
N VAL A 315 6.08 20.88 16.73
CA VAL A 315 4.81 20.38 16.21
C VAL A 315 4.40 19.10 16.93
N MET A 316 5.31 18.14 17.09
CA MET A 316 5.06 16.90 17.85
C MET A 316 4.55 17.16 19.28
N LYS A 317 4.98 18.26 19.89
CA LYS A 317 4.62 18.59 21.28
C LYS A 317 3.39 19.46 21.39
N HIS A 318 3.12 20.34 20.44
CA HIS A 318 2.19 21.46 20.61
C HIS A 318 1.05 21.51 19.57
N GLU A 319 1.12 20.74 18.48
CA GLU A 319 0.01 20.69 17.52
C GLU A 319 -1.26 20.22 18.23
N GLN A 320 -2.38 20.95 18.03
CA GLN A 320 -3.65 20.66 18.69
C GLN A 320 -4.59 19.94 17.71
N PRO A 321 -5.34 18.95 18.18
CA PRO A 321 -6.32 18.22 17.38
C PRO A 321 -7.58 19.05 17.15
N TYR A 322 -7.50 20.05 16.29
CA TYR A 322 -8.65 20.89 15.94
C TYR A 322 -9.46 20.27 14.80
N ALA A 323 -10.77 20.51 14.80
CA ALA A 323 -11.70 20.01 13.78
C ALA A 323 -11.64 18.50 13.53
N MET A 324 -11.29 17.73 14.56
CA MET A 324 -11.24 16.27 14.49
C MET A 324 -12.64 15.67 14.67
N PRO A 325 -13.12 14.80 13.78
CA PRO A 325 -14.38 14.09 13.98
C PRO A 325 -14.40 13.19 15.21
N LEU A 326 -13.21 12.86 15.74
CA LEU A 326 -13.03 11.98 16.89
C LEU A 326 -13.36 12.65 18.23
N THR A 327 -13.36 13.97 18.30
CA THR A 327 -13.54 14.74 19.53
C THR A 327 -14.98 15.16 19.80
N SER A 328 -15.92 14.79 18.94
CA SER A 328 -17.34 15.12 19.04
C SER A 328 -18.17 14.02 19.69
#